data_e8ffecec42e2138e7f185e3bd2fb43f9
#
_entry.id   e8ffecec42e2138e7f185e3bd2fb43f9
#
_cell.length_a   1.000
_cell.length_b   1.000
_cell.length_c   1.000
_cell.angle_alpha   90.00
_cell.angle_beta   90.00
_cell.angle_gamma   90.00
#
_symmetry.space_group_name_H-M   'P 1'
#
loop_
_entity.id
_entity.type
_entity.pdbx_description
1 polymer ?
#
loop_
_entity_poly.entity_id
_entity_poly.type
_entity_poly.pdbx_seq_one_letter_code
_entity_poly.pdbx_strand_id
1 'polypeptide(L)'
;MLKKKIIKTLANFENTDFSEDFPLDYCLPVYHNVSNEYLPHLRQIINYKNEKEFEADLDFFSKHFQWVTFEEFKDYIKGNFKPKKKLALLTFDDGYREFYDVVIPILERKGIYAMNFVNPAFIDNKELMFRCKVSLLLEVMNAMKITENFLQNTPFEQKFALDKIAPKFGIDFKNYLEEKKPYLTLEQLHKIKEKGFGISSHGWDHPLYHQLPLVEQIRNTVEGYNYIKENGFHYESFAFPFTDFGVEKAFFEEIFKNNDLFCTFGSAGVKLDSVTQNFQRIPMETGESAETILKNETAYFRLKKLINKNYIQRK
;
A
#
# COMPACT_ATOMS: atom_id res chain seq x y z
N MET A 1 -1.17 -5.42 -24.16
CA MET A 1 -2.58 -5.26 -24.57
C MET A 1 -3.34 -6.58 -24.62
N LEU A 2 -2.90 -7.63 -25.32
CA LEU A 2 -3.58 -8.94 -25.44
C LEU A 2 -3.83 -9.63 -24.09
N LYS A 3 -2.83 -9.69 -23.20
CA LYS A 3 -2.91 -10.29 -21.86
C LYS A 3 -4.02 -9.66 -21.00
N LYS A 4 -4.12 -8.34 -20.95
CA LYS A 4 -5.20 -7.64 -20.20
C LYS A 4 -6.59 -7.96 -20.78
N LYS A 5 -6.71 -8.07 -22.11
CA LYS A 5 -7.97 -8.42 -22.78
C LYS A 5 -8.41 -9.85 -22.44
N ILE A 6 -7.49 -10.81 -22.46
CA ILE A 6 -7.77 -12.22 -22.08
C ILE A 6 -8.25 -12.29 -20.62
N ILE A 7 -7.55 -11.62 -19.69
CA ILE A 7 -7.94 -11.62 -18.27
C ILE A 7 -9.33 -11.01 -18.09
N LYS A 8 -9.63 -9.85 -18.70
CA LYS A 8 -10.97 -9.24 -18.64
C LYS A 8 -12.07 -10.14 -19.23
N THR A 9 -11.76 -10.88 -20.29
CA THR A 9 -12.72 -11.86 -20.86
C THR A 9 -12.98 -13.02 -19.90
N LEU A 10 -11.94 -13.58 -19.31
CA LEU A 10 -12.07 -14.65 -18.31
C LEU A 10 -12.77 -14.18 -17.04
N ALA A 11 -12.49 -12.97 -16.59
CA ALA A 11 -13.11 -12.37 -15.42
C ALA A 11 -14.65 -12.22 -15.54
N ASN A 12 -15.18 -12.11 -16.77
CA ASN A 12 -16.63 -12.08 -17.00
C ASN A 12 -17.32 -13.43 -16.69
N PHE A 13 -16.57 -14.53 -16.63
CA PHE A 13 -17.07 -15.85 -16.26
C PHE A 13 -16.81 -16.20 -14.79
N GLU A 14 -16.11 -15.32 -14.04
CA GLU A 14 -15.91 -15.53 -12.60
C GLU A 14 -17.22 -15.34 -11.86
N ASN A 15 -17.46 -16.20 -10.88
CA ASN A 15 -18.56 -16.04 -9.95
C ASN A 15 -18.38 -14.72 -9.15
N THR A 16 -19.46 -14.11 -8.76
CA THR A 16 -19.48 -12.91 -7.92
C THR A 16 -19.53 -13.22 -6.43
N ASP A 17 -19.70 -14.48 -6.06
CA ASP A 17 -19.67 -14.92 -4.67
C ASP A 17 -18.25 -15.28 -4.23
N PHE A 18 -17.49 -14.27 -3.82
CA PHE A 18 -16.12 -14.46 -3.35
C PHE A 18 -16.01 -15.08 -1.97
N SER A 19 -17.11 -15.24 -1.23
CA SER A 19 -17.09 -15.97 0.04
C SER A 19 -16.63 -17.41 -0.13
N GLU A 20 -17.01 -18.05 -1.24
CA GLU A 20 -16.61 -19.41 -1.60
C GLU A 20 -15.49 -19.44 -2.64
N ASP A 21 -15.61 -18.62 -3.71
CA ASP A 21 -14.79 -18.75 -4.91
C ASP A 21 -13.46 -17.97 -4.88
N PHE A 22 -13.22 -17.10 -3.91
CA PHE A 22 -11.93 -16.42 -3.80
C PHE A 22 -10.80 -17.45 -3.57
N PRO A 23 -9.67 -17.39 -4.31
CA PRO A 23 -8.70 -18.48 -4.34
C PRO A 23 -7.84 -18.64 -3.08
N LEU A 24 -7.84 -17.66 -2.18
CA LEU A 24 -7.15 -17.69 -0.89
C LEU A 24 -8.16 -17.59 0.26
N ASP A 25 -7.74 -17.95 1.47
CA ASP A 25 -8.59 -17.85 2.66
C ASP A 25 -8.59 -16.44 3.26
N TYR A 26 -7.79 -15.55 2.70
CA TYR A 26 -7.71 -14.14 3.08
C TYR A 26 -7.60 -13.22 1.86
N CYS A 27 -8.13 -12.02 1.98
CA CYS A 27 -8.05 -10.93 1.03
C CYS A 27 -7.44 -9.70 1.73
N LEU A 28 -6.41 -9.11 1.14
CA LEU A 28 -5.65 -8.00 1.71
C LEU A 28 -5.72 -6.79 0.78
N PRO A 29 -6.82 -6.02 0.78
CA PRO A 29 -6.90 -4.79 -0.01
C PRO A 29 -5.94 -3.73 0.52
N VAL A 30 -5.25 -3.04 -0.39
CA VAL A 30 -4.40 -1.89 -0.06
C VAL A 30 -4.84 -0.65 -0.83
N TYR A 31 -4.96 0.45 -0.09
CA TYR A 31 -5.19 1.81 -0.57
C TYR A 31 -4.05 2.72 -0.10
N HIS A 32 -3.92 3.89 -0.73
CA HIS A 32 -3.00 4.93 -0.26
C HIS A 32 -3.81 6.14 0.21
N ASN A 33 -4.84 6.52 -0.53
CA ASN A 33 -5.63 7.72 -0.22
C ASN A 33 -7.11 7.58 -0.60
N VAL A 34 -7.95 8.32 0.12
CA VAL A 34 -9.37 8.53 -0.21
C VAL A 34 -9.67 10.02 -0.07
N SER A 35 -10.12 10.67 -1.14
CA SER A 35 -10.43 12.08 -1.10
C SER A 35 -11.42 12.48 -2.20
N ASN A 36 -12.35 13.38 -1.86
CA ASN A 36 -13.17 14.08 -2.86
C ASN A 36 -12.43 15.27 -3.47
N GLU A 37 -11.30 15.69 -2.86
CA GLU A 37 -10.52 16.84 -3.27
C GLU A 37 -9.49 16.47 -4.35
N TYR A 38 -9.10 17.48 -5.13
CA TYR A 38 -7.99 17.35 -6.06
C TYR A 38 -6.66 17.51 -5.34
N LEU A 39 -5.86 16.48 -5.33
CA LEU A 39 -4.57 16.42 -4.64
C LEU A 39 -3.40 16.40 -5.64
N PRO A 40 -2.80 17.56 -5.98
CA PRO A 40 -1.77 17.65 -7.02
C PRO A 40 -0.55 16.76 -6.76
N HIS A 41 -0.19 16.56 -5.48
CA HIS A 41 0.93 15.71 -5.09
C HIS A 41 0.67 14.20 -5.32
N LEU A 42 -0.57 13.78 -5.59
CA LEU A 42 -0.94 12.39 -5.84
C LEU A 42 -1.48 12.15 -7.25
N ARG A 43 -2.14 13.14 -7.84
CA ARG A 43 -2.97 12.94 -9.03
C ARG A 43 -2.27 12.31 -10.22
N GLN A 44 -0.97 12.55 -10.37
CA GLN A 44 -0.18 12.02 -11.49
C GLN A 44 0.44 10.64 -11.19
N ILE A 45 0.31 10.13 -9.96
CA ILE A 45 0.96 8.88 -9.53
C ILE A 45 0.00 7.84 -8.94
N ILE A 46 -1.13 8.28 -8.35
CA ILE A 46 -2.13 7.41 -7.73
C ILE A 46 -3.51 7.78 -8.25
N ASN A 47 -4.29 6.78 -8.62
CA ASN A 47 -5.69 6.95 -8.98
C ASN A 47 -6.57 6.67 -7.76
N TYR A 48 -6.42 7.53 -6.73
CA TYR A 48 -7.12 7.38 -5.45
C TYR A 48 -8.64 7.43 -5.62
N LYS A 49 -9.34 6.77 -4.70
CA LYS A 49 -10.81 6.71 -4.66
C LYS A 49 -11.40 7.98 -4.04
N ASN A 50 -12.60 8.37 -4.49
CA ASN A 50 -13.43 9.28 -3.70
C ASN A 50 -14.15 8.52 -2.57
N GLU A 51 -14.76 9.25 -1.63
CA GLU A 51 -15.45 8.66 -0.47
C GLU A 51 -16.55 7.67 -0.88
N LYS A 52 -17.36 8.02 -1.88
CA LYS A 52 -18.47 7.17 -2.36
C LYS A 52 -17.94 5.85 -2.96
N GLU A 53 -16.88 5.91 -3.75
CA GLU A 53 -16.25 4.72 -4.34
C GLU A 53 -15.63 3.84 -3.26
N PHE A 54 -14.97 4.44 -2.27
CA PHE A 54 -14.38 3.72 -1.16
C PHE A 54 -15.45 3.04 -0.29
N GLU A 55 -16.54 3.75 0.07
CA GLU A 55 -17.65 3.14 0.82
C GLU A 55 -18.29 1.98 0.05
N ALA A 56 -18.48 2.10 -1.26
CA ALA A 56 -18.99 1.02 -2.10
C ALA A 56 -18.04 -0.20 -2.12
N ASP A 57 -16.74 0.03 -2.17
CA ASP A 57 -15.73 -1.03 -2.07
C ASP A 57 -15.81 -1.73 -0.69
N LEU A 58 -15.93 -0.97 0.42
CA LEU A 58 -16.09 -1.53 1.77
C LEU A 58 -17.36 -2.38 1.90
N ASP A 59 -18.48 -1.92 1.34
CA ASP A 59 -19.76 -2.66 1.36
C ASP A 59 -19.65 -3.96 0.56
N PHE A 60 -18.96 -3.92 -0.58
CA PHE A 60 -18.66 -5.13 -1.35
C PHE A 60 -17.82 -6.13 -0.55
N PHE A 61 -16.73 -5.70 0.08
CA PHE A 61 -15.91 -6.59 0.91
C PHE A 61 -16.70 -7.16 2.11
N SER A 62 -17.48 -6.34 2.80
CA SER A 62 -18.31 -6.75 3.95
C SER A 62 -19.31 -7.86 3.59
N LYS A 63 -19.83 -7.84 2.35
CA LYS A 63 -20.73 -8.89 1.86
C LYS A 63 -20.03 -10.25 1.76
N HIS A 64 -18.77 -10.27 1.29
CA HIS A 64 -18.07 -11.48 0.89
C HIS A 64 -17.05 -11.99 1.91
N PHE A 65 -16.49 -11.11 2.74
CA PHE A 65 -15.41 -11.42 3.66
C PHE A 65 -15.78 -11.04 5.11
N GLN A 66 -15.04 -11.59 6.05
CA GLN A 66 -15.04 -11.17 7.46
C GLN A 66 -13.88 -10.21 7.69
N TRP A 67 -14.17 -8.97 8.04
CA TRP A 67 -13.16 -8.02 8.46
C TRP A 67 -12.50 -8.48 9.75
N VAL A 68 -11.19 -8.32 9.84
CA VAL A 68 -10.39 -8.69 11.00
C VAL A 68 -9.41 -7.60 11.36
N THR A 69 -9.02 -7.58 12.63
CA THR A 69 -7.86 -6.82 13.12
C THR A 69 -6.56 -7.51 12.75
N PHE A 70 -5.43 -6.83 12.91
CA PHE A 70 -4.12 -7.44 12.69
C PHE A 70 -3.86 -8.60 13.68
N GLU A 71 -4.29 -8.46 14.93
CA GLU A 71 -4.17 -9.53 15.93
C GLU A 71 -4.98 -10.78 15.55
N GLU A 72 -6.23 -10.60 15.12
CA GLU A 72 -7.05 -11.72 14.62
C GLU A 72 -6.46 -12.36 13.37
N PHE A 73 -5.85 -11.57 12.46
CA PHE A 73 -5.12 -12.09 11.31
C PHE A 73 -3.90 -12.91 11.75
N LYS A 74 -3.11 -12.42 12.72
CA LYS A 74 -2.00 -13.18 13.31
C LYS A 74 -2.48 -14.50 13.93
N ASP A 75 -3.56 -14.45 14.69
CA ASP A 75 -4.13 -15.64 15.34
C ASP A 75 -4.65 -16.64 14.31
N TYR A 76 -5.23 -16.17 13.21
CA TYR A 76 -5.62 -17.02 12.10
C TYR A 76 -4.40 -17.73 11.48
N ILE A 77 -3.34 -17.02 11.18
CA ILE A 77 -2.11 -17.60 10.60
C ILE A 77 -1.45 -18.59 11.57
N LYS A 78 -1.53 -18.36 12.87
CA LYS A 78 -1.05 -19.29 13.91
C LYS A 78 -1.99 -20.49 14.15
N GLY A 79 -3.19 -20.50 13.56
CA GLY A 79 -4.20 -21.55 13.76
C GLY A 79 -5.03 -21.41 15.05
N ASN A 80 -4.94 -20.27 15.75
CA ASN A 80 -5.66 -19.99 17.00
C ASN A 80 -7.03 -19.35 16.78
N PHE A 81 -7.33 -18.87 15.59
CA PHE A 81 -8.59 -18.23 15.22
C PHE A 81 -9.23 -18.93 14.02
N LYS A 82 -10.50 -19.27 14.14
CA LYS A 82 -11.27 -19.92 13.07
C LYS A 82 -12.38 -18.96 12.60
N PRO A 83 -12.24 -18.31 11.44
CA PRO A 83 -13.23 -17.39 10.92
C PRO A 83 -14.48 -18.10 10.41
N LYS A 84 -15.60 -17.36 10.32
CA LYS A 84 -16.86 -17.83 9.73
C LYS A 84 -16.88 -17.67 8.19
N LYS A 85 -16.11 -16.73 7.66
CA LYS A 85 -15.92 -16.45 6.23
C LYS A 85 -14.43 -16.29 5.98
N LYS A 86 -14.01 -16.26 4.72
CA LYS A 86 -12.66 -15.81 4.33
C LYS A 86 -12.40 -14.43 4.89
N LEU A 87 -11.16 -14.16 5.31
CA LEU A 87 -10.80 -12.94 6.00
C LEU A 87 -10.57 -11.77 5.05
N ALA A 88 -10.80 -10.55 5.53
CA ALA A 88 -10.25 -9.35 4.92
C ALA A 88 -9.55 -8.49 5.99
N LEU A 89 -8.31 -8.10 5.73
CA LEU A 89 -7.57 -7.11 6.50
C LEU A 89 -7.33 -5.88 5.63
N LEU A 90 -7.97 -4.78 5.97
CA LEU A 90 -7.83 -3.51 5.25
C LEU A 90 -6.50 -2.86 5.58
N THR A 91 -5.78 -2.41 4.56
CA THR A 91 -4.50 -1.75 4.73
C THR A 91 -4.40 -0.46 3.93
N PHE A 92 -3.64 0.49 4.46
CA PHE A 92 -3.27 1.74 3.83
C PHE A 92 -1.77 1.92 3.88
N ASP A 93 -1.20 2.65 2.91
CA ASP A 93 0.22 2.96 2.85
C ASP A 93 0.46 4.47 2.86
N ASP A 94 1.72 4.88 3.03
CA ASP A 94 2.30 6.22 2.90
C ASP A 94 1.99 7.22 4.03
N GLY A 95 0.96 6.99 4.85
CA GLY A 95 0.65 7.90 5.96
C GLY A 95 0.12 9.26 5.53
N TYR A 96 -0.71 9.33 4.48
CA TYR A 96 -1.37 10.57 4.07
C TYR A 96 -2.42 11.02 5.10
N ARG A 97 -2.56 12.35 5.25
CA ARG A 97 -3.44 12.97 6.25
C ARG A 97 -4.91 12.56 6.09
N GLU A 98 -5.37 12.32 4.87
CA GLU A 98 -6.73 11.90 4.56
C GLU A 98 -7.12 10.58 5.25
N PHE A 99 -6.14 9.75 5.63
CA PHE A 99 -6.44 8.58 6.44
C PHE A 99 -7.08 8.97 7.78
N TYR A 100 -6.60 10.03 8.43
CA TYR A 100 -7.20 10.54 9.68
C TYR A 100 -8.47 11.36 9.43
N ASP A 101 -8.43 12.27 8.45
CA ASP A 101 -9.49 13.26 8.23
C ASP A 101 -10.73 12.67 7.53
N VAL A 102 -10.54 11.67 6.65
CA VAL A 102 -11.59 11.10 5.78
C VAL A 102 -11.84 9.62 6.06
N VAL A 103 -10.79 8.80 6.04
CA VAL A 103 -10.93 7.34 6.09
C VAL A 103 -11.43 6.87 7.46
N ILE A 104 -10.81 7.31 8.54
CA ILE A 104 -11.19 6.89 9.91
C ILE A 104 -12.66 7.16 10.21
N PRO A 105 -13.24 8.34 9.96
CA PRO A 105 -14.67 8.57 10.18
C PRO A 105 -15.59 7.59 9.41
N ILE A 106 -15.21 7.20 8.22
CA ILE A 106 -15.94 6.19 7.43
C ILE A 106 -15.84 4.82 8.09
N LEU A 107 -14.62 4.42 8.47
CA LEU A 107 -14.35 3.11 9.08
C LEU A 107 -15.02 2.96 10.45
N GLU A 108 -15.02 4.01 11.30
CA GLU A 108 -15.73 4.03 12.58
C GLU A 108 -17.23 3.81 12.40
N ARG A 109 -17.87 4.48 11.43
CA ARG A 109 -19.30 4.26 11.12
C ARG A 109 -19.62 2.84 10.68
N LYS A 110 -18.69 2.20 10.00
CA LYS A 110 -18.86 0.84 9.46
C LYS A 110 -18.35 -0.26 10.41
N GLY A 111 -17.67 0.09 11.49
CA GLY A 111 -17.07 -0.86 12.43
C GLY A 111 -15.94 -1.68 11.80
N ILE A 112 -15.17 -1.08 10.89
CA ILE A 112 -14.11 -1.75 10.15
C ILE A 112 -12.75 -1.28 10.66
N TYR A 113 -11.88 -2.23 11.00
CA TYR A 113 -10.48 -1.97 11.36
C TYR A 113 -9.62 -1.80 10.10
N ALA A 114 -8.57 -0.99 10.20
CA ALA A 114 -7.52 -0.90 9.19
C ALA A 114 -6.13 -0.72 9.81
N MET A 115 -5.10 -1.12 9.07
CA MET A 115 -3.70 -0.76 9.33
C MET A 115 -3.24 0.32 8.36
N ASN A 116 -2.45 1.29 8.86
CA ASN A 116 -1.75 2.25 8.03
C ASN A 116 -0.24 2.06 8.19
N PHE A 117 0.45 1.78 7.09
CA PHE A 117 1.90 1.66 7.03
C PHE A 117 2.51 3.01 6.67
N VAL A 118 3.28 3.58 7.57
CA VAL A 118 3.78 4.95 7.46
C VAL A 118 5.29 5.01 7.28
N ASN A 119 5.77 6.07 6.63
CA ASN A 119 7.19 6.35 6.46
C ASN A 119 7.61 7.45 7.44
N PRO A 120 8.47 7.15 8.45
CA PRO A 120 8.88 8.12 9.46
C PRO A 120 9.50 9.41 8.92
N ALA A 121 10.17 9.36 7.77
CA ALA A 121 10.76 10.53 7.13
C ALA A 121 9.73 11.63 6.79
N PHE A 122 8.46 11.28 6.59
CA PHE A 122 7.40 12.20 6.15
C PHE A 122 6.47 12.63 7.28
N ILE A 123 6.47 11.94 8.41
CA ILE A 123 5.65 12.28 9.59
C ILE A 123 5.96 13.73 10.02
N ASP A 124 4.91 14.45 10.44
CA ASP A 124 4.95 15.89 10.77
C ASP A 124 5.30 16.80 9.57
N ASN A 125 5.15 16.28 8.36
CA ASN A 125 5.46 17.00 7.12
C ASN A 125 6.91 17.50 7.03
N LYS A 126 7.85 16.65 7.47
CA LYS A 126 9.29 16.97 7.48
C LYS A 126 9.90 17.01 6.08
N GLU A 127 9.47 16.09 5.22
CA GLU A 127 9.93 15.98 3.83
C GLU A 127 8.77 15.59 2.91
N LEU A 128 8.82 16.04 1.65
CA LEU A 128 7.89 15.60 0.62
C LEU A 128 8.44 14.33 -0.07
N MET A 129 7.64 13.28 -0.08
CA MET A 129 7.98 12.02 -0.74
C MET A 129 8.43 12.25 -2.19
N PHE A 130 9.45 11.53 -2.61
CA PHE A 130 10.01 11.61 -3.95
C PHE A 130 8.95 11.53 -5.08
N ARG A 131 8.00 10.61 -4.98
CA ARG A 131 6.93 10.48 -5.98
C ARG A 131 5.92 11.63 -5.94
N CYS A 132 5.69 12.21 -4.79
CA CYS A 132 4.87 13.42 -4.67
C CYS A 132 5.55 14.63 -5.33
N LYS A 133 6.88 14.76 -5.20
CA LYS A 133 7.67 15.76 -5.96
C LYS A 133 7.53 15.57 -7.46
N VAL A 134 7.60 14.31 -7.93
CA VAL A 134 7.37 13.97 -9.34
C VAL A 134 5.95 14.34 -9.79
N SER A 135 4.93 14.02 -8.99
CA SER A 135 3.53 14.36 -9.32
C SER A 135 3.35 15.87 -9.49
N LEU A 136 3.86 16.69 -8.56
CA LEU A 136 3.77 18.15 -8.65
C LEU A 136 4.48 18.72 -9.89
N LEU A 137 5.65 18.18 -10.25
CA LEU A 137 6.35 18.58 -11.46
C LEU A 137 5.57 18.21 -12.72
N LEU A 138 5.05 16.98 -12.79
CA LEU A 138 4.22 16.51 -13.92
C LEU A 138 2.95 17.35 -14.06
N GLU A 139 2.34 17.78 -12.95
CA GLU A 139 1.14 18.63 -12.95
C GLU A 139 1.39 19.95 -13.70
N VAL A 140 2.46 20.65 -13.35
CA VAL A 140 2.83 21.93 -13.99
C VAL A 140 3.28 21.72 -15.44
N MET A 141 4.08 20.68 -15.70
CA MET A 141 4.57 20.41 -17.05
C MET A 141 3.46 20.00 -18.01
N ASN A 142 2.47 19.19 -17.55
CA ASN A 142 1.29 18.85 -18.33
C ASN A 142 0.47 20.11 -18.67
N ALA A 143 0.29 21.03 -17.71
CA ALA A 143 -0.37 22.32 -17.95
C ALA A 143 0.39 23.18 -19.00
N MET A 144 1.70 23.11 -19.00
CA MET A 144 2.58 23.80 -19.97
C MET A 144 2.71 23.03 -21.31
N LYS A 145 2.09 21.85 -21.45
CA LYS A 145 2.22 20.94 -22.61
C LYS A 145 3.66 20.48 -22.88
N ILE A 146 4.46 20.37 -21.82
CA ILE A 146 5.83 19.85 -21.88
C ILE A 146 5.77 18.35 -21.64
N THR A 147 6.26 17.56 -22.60
CA THR A 147 6.32 16.09 -22.47
C THR A 147 7.73 15.68 -22.06
N GLU A 148 7.89 15.24 -20.81
CA GLU A 148 9.16 14.80 -20.27
C GLU A 148 9.02 13.41 -19.64
N ASN A 149 9.45 12.40 -20.34
CA ASN A 149 9.38 11.02 -19.87
C ASN A 149 10.41 10.71 -18.77
N PHE A 150 11.41 11.57 -18.55
CA PHE A 150 12.47 11.30 -17.57
C PHE A 150 11.95 11.35 -16.12
N LEU A 151 10.98 12.23 -15.81
CA LEU A 151 10.47 12.36 -14.44
C LEU A 151 9.83 11.08 -13.90
N GLN A 152 9.05 10.39 -14.74
CA GLN A 152 8.41 9.12 -14.35
C GLN A 152 9.44 8.02 -14.10
N ASN A 153 10.59 8.08 -14.76
CA ASN A 153 11.67 7.09 -14.71
C ASN A 153 12.86 7.55 -13.85
N THR A 154 12.76 8.72 -13.17
CA THR A 154 13.83 9.21 -12.29
C THR A 154 14.07 8.18 -11.18
N PRO A 155 15.28 7.64 -11.02
CA PRO A 155 15.57 6.70 -9.95
C PRO A 155 15.62 7.41 -8.59
N PHE A 156 15.38 6.64 -7.53
CA PHE A 156 15.29 7.17 -6.16
C PHE A 156 16.57 7.90 -5.72
N GLU A 157 17.76 7.43 -6.12
CA GLU A 157 19.05 8.05 -5.81
C GLU A 157 19.17 9.47 -6.36
N GLN A 158 18.37 9.80 -7.37
CA GLN A 158 18.32 11.13 -7.99
C GLN A 158 17.24 12.04 -7.40
N LYS A 159 16.62 11.67 -6.27
CA LYS A 159 15.53 12.45 -5.63
C LYS A 159 15.88 13.91 -5.42
N PHE A 160 17.14 14.24 -5.08
CA PHE A 160 17.61 15.62 -4.89
C PHE A 160 17.74 16.43 -6.20
N ALA A 161 17.75 15.77 -7.36
CA ALA A 161 17.74 16.49 -8.64
C ALA A 161 16.39 17.21 -8.85
N LEU A 162 15.30 16.67 -8.31
CA LEU A 162 13.97 17.28 -8.39
C LEU A 162 13.92 18.63 -7.65
N ASP A 163 14.61 18.75 -6.50
CA ASP A 163 14.68 19.99 -5.74
C ASP A 163 15.38 21.12 -6.51
N LYS A 164 16.33 20.76 -7.42
CA LYS A 164 17.02 21.71 -8.31
C LYS A 164 16.19 22.08 -9.53
N ILE A 165 15.28 21.21 -9.95
CA ILE A 165 14.42 21.43 -11.13
C ILE A 165 13.18 22.22 -10.77
N ALA A 166 12.57 21.96 -9.64
CA ALA A 166 11.29 22.51 -9.20
C ALA A 166 11.19 24.05 -9.29
N PRO A 167 12.19 24.83 -8.87
CA PRO A 167 12.13 26.30 -8.97
C PRO A 167 12.01 26.82 -10.42
N LYS A 168 12.53 26.08 -11.41
CA LYS A 168 12.42 26.43 -12.84
C LYS A 168 10.98 26.38 -13.35
N PHE A 169 10.11 25.65 -12.65
CA PHE A 169 8.69 25.51 -12.91
C PHE A 169 7.81 26.26 -11.89
N GLY A 170 8.42 27.14 -11.09
CA GLY A 170 7.71 27.90 -10.06
C GLY A 170 7.22 27.08 -8.88
N ILE A 171 7.81 25.91 -8.64
CA ILE A 171 7.43 25.01 -7.54
C ILE A 171 8.43 25.16 -6.39
N ASP A 172 7.90 25.39 -5.20
CA ASP A 172 8.61 25.34 -3.93
C ASP A 172 8.00 24.20 -3.09
N PHE A 173 8.72 23.08 -2.97
CA PHE A 173 8.25 21.91 -2.23
C PHE A 173 8.13 22.18 -0.73
N LYS A 174 8.96 23.06 -0.17
CA LYS A 174 8.90 23.42 1.25
C LYS A 174 7.63 24.21 1.54
N ASN A 175 7.37 25.24 0.75
CA ASN A 175 6.13 26.02 0.85
C ASN A 175 4.90 25.13 0.66
N TYR A 176 4.95 24.18 -0.29
CA TYR A 176 3.87 23.22 -0.50
C TYR A 176 3.59 22.37 0.75
N LEU A 177 4.64 21.87 1.42
CA LEU A 177 4.50 21.09 2.67
C LEU A 177 3.89 21.94 3.80
N GLU A 178 4.35 23.18 3.96
CA GLU A 178 3.86 24.11 5.00
C GLU A 178 2.38 24.45 4.80
N GLU A 179 1.94 24.66 3.55
CA GLU A 179 0.56 25.00 3.22
C GLU A 179 -0.40 23.80 3.22
N LYS A 180 0.00 22.69 2.59
CA LYS A 180 -0.90 21.55 2.34
C LYS A 180 -0.86 20.49 3.42
N LYS A 181 0.29 20.31 4.10
CA LYS A 181 0.48 19.34 5.18
C LYS A 181 -0.07 17.94 4.80
N PRO A 182 0.46 17.31 3.73
CA PRO A 182 -0.14 16.10 3.15
C PRO A 182 -0.02 14.85 4.03
N TYR A 183 0.84 14.86 5.04
CA TYR A 183 1.10 13.69 5.88
C TYR A 183 0.54 13.81 7.29
N LEU A 184 0.34 12.66 7.91
CA LEU A 184 -0.02 12.53 9.31
C LEU A 184 1.06 13.11 10.22
N THR A 185 0.62 13.74 11.32
CA THR A 185 1.51 14.12 12.41
C THR A 185 1.64 12.97 13.42
N LEU A 186 2.72 13.00 14.22
CA LEU A 186 2.89 12.02 15.29
C LEU A 186 1.72 12.06 16.28
N GLU A 187 1.17 13.24 16.57
CA GLU A 187 -0.02 13.39 17.41
C GLU A 187 -1.24 12.69 16.80
N GLN A 188 -1.47 12.86 15.48
CA GLN A 188 -2.56 12.15 14.79
C GLN A 188 -2.36 10.63 14.81
N LEU A 189 -1.13 10.14 14.64
CA LEU A 189 -0.82 8.70 14.74
C LEU A 189 -1.20 8.15 16.13
N HIS A 190 -0.90 8.86 17.22
CA HIS A 190 -1.33 8.43 18.54
C HIS A 190 -2.86 8.42 18.69
N LYS A 191 -3.57 9.44 18.18
CA LYS A 191 -5.03 9.47 18.15
C LYS A 191 -5.64 8.32 17.33
N ILE A 192 -5.01 7.96 16.21
CA ILE A 192 -5.38 6.81 15.36
C ILE A 192 -5.29 5.52 16.18
N LYS A 193 -4.16 5.32 16.90
CA LYS A 193 -3.96 4.17 17.79
C LYS A 193 -4.99 4.12 18.90
N GLU A 194 -5.29 5.27 19.57
CA GLU A 194 -6.30 5.37 20.64
C GLU A 194 -7.71 4.98 20.16
N LYS A 195 -8.02 5.24 18.88
CA LYS A 195 -9.26 4.80 18.22
C LYS A 195 -9.26 3.31 17.85
N GLY A 196 -8.19 2.58 18.12
CA GLY A 196 -8.07 1.15 17.86
C GLY A 196 -7.58 0.76 16.46
N PHE A 197 -7.12 1.70 15.65
CA PHE A 197 -6.53 1.40 14.34
C PHE A 197 -5.04 1.07 14.44
N GLY A 198 -4.54 0.30 13.47
CA GLY A 198 -3.14 -0.12 13.42
C GLY A 198 -2.26 0.91 12.71
N ILE A 199 -1.07 1.15 13.28
CA ILE A 199 0.01 1.91 12.63
C ILE A 199 1.23 1.01 12.60
N SER A 200 1.88 0.88 11.43
CA SER A 200 3.07 0.08 11.26
C SER A 200 4.05 0.69 10.25
N SER A 201 5.16 0.00 9.96
CA SER A 201 6.27 0.53 9.16
C SER A 201 6.08 0.29 7.66
N HIS A 202 6.35 1.35 6.86
CA HIS A 202 6.49 1.30 5.39
C HIS A 202 7.94 1.59 4.94
N GLY A 203 8.92 1.22 5.77
CA GLY A 203 10.31 1.65 5.63
C GLY A 203 10.51 3.09 6.09
N TRP A 204 11.74 3.61 5.93
CA TRP A 204 12.06 4.96 6.40
C TRP A 204 11.55 6.05 5.46
N ASP A 205 11.97 6.04 4.17
CA ASP A 205 11.78 7.14 3.21
C ASP A 205 11.30 6.70 1.81
N HIS A 206 10.63 5.55 1.76
CA HIS A 206 9.90 5.04 0.58
C HIS A 206 10.75 4.78 -0.67
N PRO A 207 11.88 4.06 -0.61
CA PRO A 207 12.68 3.68 -1.77
C PRO A 207 12.08 2.48 -2.53
N LEU A 208 12.54 2.27 -3.77
CA LEU A 208 12.32 1.03 -4.51
C LEU A 208 13.32 -0.04 -4.04
N TYR A 209 12.87 -0.98 -3.22
CA TYR A 209 13.74 -1.95 -2.55
C TYR A 209 14.63 -2.74 -3.49
N HIS A 210 14.12 -3.20 -4.64
CA HIS A 210 14.93 -3.95 -5.62
C HIS A 210 16.05 -3.14 -6.28
N GLN A 211 16.06 -1.81 -6.11
CA GLN A 211 17.14 -0.93 -6.59
C GLN A 211 18.20 -0.68 -5.52
N LEU A 212 17.95 -1.07 -4.27
CA LEU A 212 18.88 -0.89 -3.18
C LEU A 212 19.76 -2.14 -2.97
N PRO A 213 21.04 -1.96 -2.58
CA PRO A 213 21.83 -3.06 -2.02
C PRO A 213 21.15 -3.66 -0.78
N LEU A 214 21.37 -4.95 -0.52
CA LEU A 214 20.75 -5.64 0.62
C LEU A 214 20.94 -4.91 1.96
N VAL A 215 22.13 -4.40 2.22
CA VAL A 215 22.45 -3.66 3.46
C VAL A 215 21.56 -2.41 3.61
N GLU A 216 21.28 -1.71 2.52
CA GLU A 216 20.42 -0.53 2.53
C GLU A 216 18.93 -0.89 2.65
N GLN A 217 18.50 -2.01 2.06
CA GLN A 217 17.14 -2.54 2.26
C GLN A 217 16.91 -2.83 3.75
N ILE A 218 17.85 -3.54 4.40
CA ILE A 218 17.78 -3.88 5.83
C ILE A 218 17.80 -2.60 6.68
N ARG A 219 18.74 -1.68 6.42
CA ARG A 219 18.85 -0.41 7.15
C ARG A 219 17.55 0.38 7.09
N ASN A 220 16.99 0.58 5.90
CA ASN A 220 15.76 1.34 5.70
C ASN A 220 14.55 0.72 6.43
N THR A 221 14.47 -0.62 6.42
CA THR A 221 13.42 -1.36 7.14
C THR A 221 13.58 -1.23 8.64
N VAL A 222 14.80 -1.44 9.16
CA VAL A 222 15.08 -1.42 10.60
C VAL A 222 14.93 -0.01 11.19
N GLU A 223 15.35 1.03 10.49
CA GLU A 223 15.13 2.43 10.92
C GLU A 223 13.64 2.74 11.03
N GLY A 224 12.84 2.37 10.01
CA GLY A 224 11.38 2.53 10.05
C GLY A 224 10.72 1.72 11.16
N TYR A 225 11.12 0.46 11.33
CA TYR A 225 10.67 -0.44 12.38
C TYR A 225 10.95 0.11 13.78
N ASN A 226 12.18 0.57 14.04
CA ASN A 226 12.59 1.10 15.35
C ASN A 226 11.75 2.34 15.70
N TYR A 227 11.55 3.26 14.76
CA TYR A 227 10.68 4.42 14.98
C TYR A 227 9.26 4.01 15.41
N ILE A 228 8.66 3.03 14.73
CA ILE A 228 7.34 2.51 15.04
C ILE A 228 7.32 1.89 16.44
N LYS A 229 8.32 1.08 16.79
CA LYS A 229 8.45 0.43 18.09
C LYS A 229 8.64 1.43 19.22
N GLU A 230 9.52 2.40 19.06
CA GLU A 230 9.83 3.44 20.06
C GLU A 230 8.62 4.33 20.36
N ASN A 231 7.74 4.57 19.38
CA ASN A 231 6.49 5.30 19.56
C ASN A 231 5.32 4.40 20.01
N GLY A 232 5.57 3.11 20.26
CA GLY A 232 4.59 2.18 20.81
C GLY A 232 3.48 1.79 19.83
N PHE A 233 3.75 1.80 18.53
CA PHE A 233 2.82 1.34 17.48
C PHE A 233 2.99 -0.16 17.17
N HIS A 234 2.28 -0.69 16.18
CA HIS A 234 2.34 -2.12 15.79
C HIS A 234 3.61 -2.43 15.01
N TYR A 235 4.66 -2.83 15.69
CA TYR A 235 5.98 -3.10 15.09
C TYR A 235 6.15 -4.51 14.50
N GLU A 236 5.22 -5.42 14.69
CA GLU A 236 5.36 -6.81 14.25
C GLU A 236 5.09 -7.03 12.75
N SER A 237 4.85 -5.97 11.99
CA SER A 237 4.63 -6.03 10.54
C SER A 237 5.37 -4.94 9.79
N PHE A 238 5.59 -5.19 8.49
CA PHE A 238 6.23 -4.25 7.57
C PHE A 238 5.57 -4.38 6.21
N ALA A 239 5.29 -3.26 5.53
CA ALA A 239 4.84 -3.26 4.15
C ALA A 239 5.91 -2.67 3.23
N PHE A 240 6.15 -3.33 2.10
CA PHE A 240 7.13 -2.85 1.12
C PHE A 240 6.62 -1.61 0.39
N PRO A 241 7.42 -0.54 0.30
CA PRO A 241 7.17 0.56 -0.63
C PRO A 241 7.05 0.06 -2.09
N PHE A 242 6.06 0.53 -2.83
CA PHE A 242 5.72 0.14 -4.19
C PHE A 242 5.45 -1.36 -4.38
N THR A 243 6.49 -2.19 -4.20
CA THR A 243 6.45 -3.61 -4.50
C THR A 243 7.63 -4.33 -3.86
N ASP A 244 7.41 -5.58 -3.51
CA ASP A 244 8.44 -6.53 -3.06
C ASP A 244 9.07 -7.32 -4.23
N PHE A 245 8.74 -6.94 -5.48
CA PHE A 245 9.32 -7.56 -6.68
C PHE A 245 10.84 -7.36 -6.70
N GLY A 246 11.57 -8.44 -6.94
CA GLY A 246 13.04 -8.43 -7.00
C GLY A 246 13.76 -8.39 -5.64
N VAL A 247 13.02 -8.36 -4.52
CA VAL A 247 13.63 -8.54 -3.19
C VAL A 247 14.00 -10.00 -3.01
N GLU A 248 15.26 -10.26 -2.69
CA GLU A 248 15.82 -11.59 -2.56
C GLU A 248 15.50 -12.26 -1.22
N LYS A 249 15.60 -13.58 -1.18
CA LYS A 249 15.33 -14.38 0.02
C LYS A 249 16.21 -13.97 1.22
N ALA A 250 17.46 -13.58 0.97
CA ALA A 250 18.41 -13.12 1.99
C ALA A 250 17.87 -11.94 2.82
N PHE A 251 17.10 -11.02 2.21
CA PHE A 251 16.46 -9.93 2.96
C PHE A 251 15.50 -10.47 4.02
N PHE A 252 14.63 -11.40 3.62
CA PHE A 252 13.62 -11.96 4.51
C PHE A 252 14.24 -12.79 5.62
N GLU A 253 15.27 -13.59 5.31
CA GLU A 253 16.01 -14.37 6.29
C GLU A 253 16.64 -13.47 7.36
N GLU A 254 17.22 -12.33 6.97
CA GLU A 254 17.82 -11.39 7.90
C GLU A 254 16.79 -10.66 8.75
N ILE A 255 15.72 -10.14 8.12
CA ILE A 255 14.67 -9.36 8.80
C ILE A 255 13.89 -10.22 9.82
N PHE A 256 13.54 -11.45 9.48
CA PHE A 256 12.79 -12.32 10.40
C PHE A 256 13.66 -12.93 11.49
N LYS A 257 14.97 -13.07 11.27
CA LYS A 257 15.90 -13.60 12.28
C LYS A 257 16.21 -12.61 13.38
N ASN A 258 16.38 -11.34 13.04
CA ASN A 258 16.97 -10.32 13.92
C ASN A 258 15.94 -9.32 14.47
N ASN A 259 14.67 -9.43 14.08
CA ASN A 259 13.61 -8.52 14.52
C ASN A 259 12.37 -9.31 14.95
N ASP A 260 11.55 -8.72 15.81
CA ASP A 260 10.30 -9.32 16.28
C ASP A 260 9.18 -9.22 15.23
N LEU A 261 9.51 -9.20 13.93
CA LEU A 261 8.54 -9.15 12.84
C LEU A 261 7.80 -10.47 12.71
N PHE A 262 6.48 -10.42 12.74
CA PHE A 262 5.62 -11.55 12.45
C PHE A 262 5.49 -11.77 10.94
N CYS A 263 5.26 -10.71 10.16
CA CYS A 263 5.05 -10.79 8.72
C CYS A 263 5.46 -9.53 7.98
N THR A 264 5.57 -9.69 6.66
CA THR A 264 5.72 -8.60 5.69
C THR A 264 4.59 -8.62 4.68
N PHE A 265 4.33 -7.46 4.03
CA PHE A 265 3.29 -7.30 3.03
C PHE A 265 3.87 -6.76 1.72
N GLY A 266 3.70 -7.56 0.64
CA GLY A 266 3.95 -7.12 -0.74
C GLY A 266 2.70 -6.55 -1.40
N SER A 267 2.76 -6.32 -2.71
CA SER A 267 1.66 -5.72 -3.50
C SER A 267 1.45 -6.40 -4.87
N ALA A 268 1.71 -7.72 -4.97
CA ALA A 268 1.65 -8.43 -6.24
C ALA A 268 0.26 -8.95 -6.64
N GLY A 269 -0.81 -8.50 -5.97
CA GLY A 269 -2.17 -9.00 -6.18
C GLY A 269 -2.40 -10.38 -5.52
N VAL A 270 -3.35 -11.14 -6.05
CA VAL A 270 -3.64 -12.48 -5.54
C VAL A 270 -2.52 -13.44 -5.94
N LYS A 271 -1.59 -13.70 -5.01
CA LYS A 271 -0.47 -14.63 -5.17
C LYS A 271 -0.03 -15.21 -3.84
N LEU A 272 0.62 -16.38 -3.90
CA LEU A 272 1.36 -16.99 -2.80
C LEU A 272 2.85 -16.63 -2.93
N ASP A 273 3.61 -16.78 -1.85
CA ASP A 273 5.04 -16.48 -1.80
C ASP A 273 5.84 -17.65 -1.22
N SER A 274 7.08 -17.84 -1.66
CA SER A 274 8.01 -18.83 -1.10
C SER A 274 8.45 -18.48 0.33
N VAL A 275 8.39 -17.20 0.68
CA VAL A 275 8.51 -16.73 2.05
C VAL A 275 7.11 -16.72 2.66
N THR A 276 6.79 -17.73 3.47
CA THR A 276 5.44 -17.95 4.03
C THR A 276 4.93 -16.81 4.92
N GLN A 277 5.83 -15.98 5.42
CA GLN A 277 5.54 -14.79 6.23
C GLN A 277 5.39 -13.51 5.38
N ASN A 278 5.53 -13.59 4.04
CA ASN A 278 5.30 -12.46 3.13
C ASN A 278 3.95 -12.61 2.43
N PHE A 279 2.98 -11.78 2.80
CA PHE A 279 1.62 -11.80 2.28
C PHE A 279 1.43 -10.78 1.16
N GLN A 280 0.77 -11.17 0.07
CA GLN A 280 0.55 -10.29 -1.06
C GLN A 280 -0.78 -9.56 -0.94
N ARG A 281 -0.74 -8.23 -1.10
CA ARG A 281 -1.90 -7.34 -1.06
C ARG A 281 -2.40 -7.03 -2.47
N ILE A 282 -3.65 -6.60 -2.55
CA ILE A 282 -4.35 -6.27 -3.79
C ILE A 282 -4.49 -4.74 -3.87
N PRO A 283 -3.77 -4.06 -4.81
CA PRO A 283 -3.93 -2.63 -5.03
C PRO A 283 -5.33 -2.28 -5.53
N MET A 284 -6.02 -1.38 -4.84
CA MET A 284 -7.42 -1.04 -5.10
C MET A 284 -7.59 0.24 -5.93
N GLU A 285 -6.54 1.00 -6.14
CA GLU A 285 -6.56 2.31 -6.81
C GLU A 285 -6.24 2.20 -8.30
N THR A 286 -6.97 1.32 -8.99
CA THR A 286 -6.79 1.02 -10.43
C THR A 286 -7.78 1.76 -11.33
N GLY A 287 -8.72 2.52 -10.74
CA GLY A 287 -9.84 3.15 -11.44
C GLY A 287 -11.05 2.24 -11.66
N GLU A 288 -11.00 1.00 -11.17
CA GLU A 288 -12.08 0.02 -11.26
C GLU A 288 -12.71 -0.20 -9.87
N SER A 289 -13.93 -0.76 -9.81
CA SER A 289 -14.57 -1.16 -8.53
C SER A 289 -13.87 -2.37 -7.91
N ALA A 290 -14.03 -2.58 -6.59
CA ALA A 290 -13.50 -3.74 -5.88
C ALA A 290 -13.95 -5.06 -6.53
N GLU A 291 -15.22 -5.16 -6.93
CA GLU A 291 -15.74 -6.33 -7.64
C GLU A 291 -14.95 -6.62 -8.93
N THR A 292 -14.74 -5.60 -9.76
CA THR A 292 -14.01 -5.74 -11.02
C THR A 292 -12.56 -6.13 -10.77
N ILE A 293 -11.91 -5.52 -9.77
CA ILE A 293 -10.53 -5.83 -9.39
C ILE A 293 -10.42 -7.28 -8.94
N LEU A 294 -11.30 -7.74 -8.03
CA LEU A 294 -11.25 -9.10 -7.52
C LEU A 294 -11.55 -10.16 -8.61
N LYS A 295 -12.48 -9.88 -9.52
CA LYS A 295 -12.72 -10.74 -10.69
C LYS A 295 -11.45 -10.89 -11.54
N ASN A 296 -10.81 -9.78 -11.86
CA ASN A 296 -9.59 -9.77 -12.66
C ASN A 296 -8.44 -10.53 -11.95
N GLU A 297 -8.25 -10.28 -10.66
CA GLU A 297 -7.20 -10.94 -9.86
C GLU A 297 -7.47 -12.45 -9.70
N THR A 298 -8.71 -12.85 -9.45
CA THR A 298 -9.11 -14.27 -9.35
C THR A 298 -8.90 -15.00 -10.68
N ALA A 299 -9.37 -14.43 -11.79
CA ALA A 299 -9.14 -14.99 -13.12
C ALA A 299 -7.64 -15.11 -13.43
N TYR A 300 -6.86 -14.06 -13.09
CA TYR A 300 -5.42 -14.06 -13.27
C TYR A 300 -4.71 -15.11 -12.42
N PHE A 301 -5.09 -15.25 -11.16
CA PHE A 301 -4.56 -16.29 -10.27
C PHE A 301 -4.84 -17.70 -10.83
N ARG A 302 -6.08 -18.00 -11.24
CA ARG A 302 -6.46 -19.28 -11.81
C ARG A 302 -5.67 -19.60 -13.07
N LEU A 303 -5.54 -18.62 -13.98
CA LEU A 303 -4.72 -18.75 -15.19
C LEU A 303 -3.25 -19.04 -14.85
N LYS A 304 -2.70 -18.35 -13.85
CA LYS A 304 -1.32 -18.55 -13.40
C LYS A 304 -1.13 -19.91 -12.72
N LYS A 305 -2.13 -20.38 -11.99
CA LYS A 305 -2.11 -21.71 -11.35
C LYS A 305 -1.98 -22.83 -12.38
N LEU A 306 -2.65 -22.72 -13.55
CA LEU A 306 -2.55 -23.71 -14.63
C LEU A 306 -1.11 -23.91 -15.16
N ILE A 307 -0.25 -22.91 -15.01
CA ILE A 307 1.14 -22.94 -15.48
C ILE A 307 2.15 -22.83 -14.33
N ASN A 308 1.72 -23.11 -13.10
CA ASN A 308 2.52 -23.04 -11.87
C ASN A 308 3.23 -21.69 -11.63
N LYS A 309 2.59 -20.55 -12.01
CA LYS A 309 3.09 -19.17 -11.84
C LYS A 309 2.27 -18.30 -10.90
N ASN A 310 1.39 -18.92 -10.09
CA ASN A 310 0.62 -18.24 -9.03
C ASN A 310 1.42 -18.11 -7.72
N TYR A 311 2.67 -18.57 -7.74
CA TYR A 311 3.58 -18.59 -6.60
C TYR A 311 4.83 -17.74 -6.91
N ILE A 312 5.20 -16.83 -6.03
CA ILE A 312 6.42 -16.02 -6.15
C ILE A 312 7.59 -16.85 -5.62
N GLN A 313 8.57 -17.08 -6.49
CA GLN A 313 9.83 -17.72 -6.12
C GLN A 313 10.84 -16.63 -5.81
N ARG A 314 11.45 -16.67 -4.62
CA ARG A 314 12.53 -15.78 -4.22
C ARG A 314 13.89 -16.46 -4.53
N LYS A 315 14.81 -15.68 -5.08
CA LYS A 315 16.20 -16.11 -5.29
C LYS A 315 17.00 -16.04 -4.01
#